data_1da4835363675c0f723388ef28ac551e
#
_entry.id   1da4835363675c0f723388ef28ac551e
#
_cell.length_a   1.000
_cell.length_b   1.000
_cell.length_c   1.000
_cell.angle_alpha   90.00
_cell.angle_beta   90.00
_cell.angle_gamma   90.00
#
_symmetry.space_group_name_H-M   'P 1'
#
loop_
_entity.id
_entity.type
_entity.pdbx_description
1 polymer ?
#
loop_
_entity_poly.entity_id
_entity_poly.type
_entity_poly.pdbx_seq_one_letter_code
_entity_poly.pdbx_strand_id
1 'polypeptide(L)'
;MPNAFNFAASPFDSLTQQEQRLVRNHVDVVYFRAGEVILDVGTAPTHLFVVIKGYVAQFDGEEQAATYGPDDCFDGRGLVAGKSSSRFVADEEVLAYELAHQAVNDLIAANADFGALLFSDLGAKLSAAGQRRSSGELQALNLARVDEAFVRAAHMVDAATDIVSVVKVFQHERTTNVLVQ
;
A
#
# COMPACT_ATOMS: atom_id res chain seq x y z
N MET A 1 10.84 -6.29 -29.66
CA MET A 1 9.67 -5.40 -29.44
C MET A 1 8.97 -5.94 -28.20
N PRO A 2 8.78 -5.19 -27.12
CA PRO A 2 8.03 -5.69 -25.97
C PRO A 2 6.53 -5.71 -26.31
N ASN A 3 6.11 -6.78 -26.99
CA ASN A 3 4.70 -6.98 -27.36
C ASN A 3 3.86 -7.49 -26.18
N ALA A 4 4.43 -7.44 -24.98
CA ALA A 4 3.87 -8.08 -23.79
C ALA A 4 3.52 -7.09 -22.68
N PHE A 5 3.53 -5.76 -22.92
CA PHE A 5 3.06 -4.81 -21.91
C PHE A 5 1.58 -5.05 -21.62
N ASN A 6 1.25 -5.32 -20.35
CA ASN A 6 -0.11 -5.64 -19.96
C ASN A 6 -0.96 -4.37 -19.75
N PHE A 7 -1.67 -3.95 -20.80
CA PHE A 7 -2.59 -2.82 -20.73
C PHE A 7 -3.93 -3.16 -20.04
N ALA A 8 -4.15 -4.39 -19.59
CA ALA A 8 -5.33 -4.73 -18.82
C ALA A 8 -5.11 -4.56 -17.30
N ALA A 9 -3.86 -4.31 -16.87
CA ALA A 9 -3.54 -4.03 -15.48
C ALA A 9 -3.68 -2.54 -15.16
N SER A 10 -4.20 -2.23 -13.96
CA SER A 10 -4.26 -0.85 -13.44
C SER A 10 -2.83 -0.30 -13.21
N PRO A 11 -2.60 0.98 -13.50
CA PRO A 11 -3.51 2.03 -14.00
C PRO A 11 -3.66 2.09 -15.52
N PHE A 12 -3.01 1.19 -16.28
CA PHE A 12 -2.90 1.24 -17.74
C PHE A 12 -4.18 0.80 -18.46
N ASP A 13 -5.12 0.15 -17.76
CA ASP A 13 -6.43 -0.27 -18.26
C ASP A 13 -7.36 0.92 -18.58
N SER A 14 -7.08 2.10 -18.03
CA SER A 14 -7.80 3.35 -18.33
C SER A 14 -7.36 4.02 -19.64
N LEU A 15 -6.24 3.58 -20.24
CA LEU A 15 -5.62 4.23 -21.38
C LEU A 15 -6.36 3.94 -22.70
N THR A 16 -6.57 4.99 -23.48
CA THR A 16 -7.03 4.89 -24.88
C THR A 16 -5.97 4.25 -25.77
N GLN A 17 -6.37 3.79 -26.96
CA GLN A 17 -5.42 3.19 -27.91
C GLN A 17 -4.28 4.13 -28.31
N GLN A 18 -4.53 5.45 -28.37
CA GLN A 18 -3.51 6.45 -28.69
C GLN A 18 -2.48 6.55 -27.55
N GLU A 19 -2.93 6.60 -26.29
CA GLU A 19 -2.08 6.65 -25.12
C GLU A 19 -1.29 5.35 -24.94
N GLN A 20 -1.90 4.20 -25.22
CA GLN A 20 -1.18 2.91 -25.23
C GLN A 20 -0.05 2.90 -26.28
N ARG A 21 -0.22 3.55 -27.43
CA ARG A 21 0.87 3.71 -28.41
C ARG A 21 1.98 4.59 -27.89
N LEU A 22 1.66 5.66 -27.15
CA LEU A 22 2.64 6.50 -26.47
C LEU A 22 3.48 5.66 -25.48
N VAL A 23 2.84 4.87 -24.63
CA VAL A 23 3.56 3.96 -23.71
C VAL A 23 4.47 3.02 -24.49
N ARG A 24 3.98 2.31 -25.52
CA ARG A 24 4.79 1.37 -26.31
C ARG A 24 6.01 2.00 -26.97
N ASN A 25 5.95 3.29 -27.30
CA ASN A 25 7.05 3.99 -27.95
C ASN A 25 8.10 4.55 -26.98
N HIS A 26 7.78 4.63 -25.68
CA HIS A 26 8.63 5.25 -24.66
C HIS A 26 8.96 4.30 -23.51
N VAL A 27 8.58 3.03 -23.59
CA VAL A 27 8.90 2.03 -22.60
C VAL A 27 10.16 1.27 -23.01
N ASP A 28 11.10 1.19 -22.08
CA ASP A 28 12.29 0.34 -22.18
C ASP A 28 12.23 -0.78 -21.15
N VAL A 29 13.16 -1.72 -21.20
CA VAL A 29 13.25 -2.86 -20.29
C VAL A 29 14.56 -2.76 -19.51
N VAL A 30 14.46 -2.87 -18.20
CA VAL A 30 15.58 -2.81 -17.28
C VAL A 30 15.66 -4.08 -16.43
N TYR A 31 16.86 -4.47 -16.05
CA TYR A 31 17.14 -5.62 -15.18
C TYR A 31 17.84 -5.17 -13.91
N PHE A 32 17.40 -5.69 -12.78
CA PHE A 32 18.00 -5.49 -11.47
C PHE A 32 18.39 -6.84 -10.85
N ARG A 33 19.56 -6.88 -10.21
CA ARG A 33 20.02 -8.06 -9.48
C ARG A 33 19.33 -8.17 -8.14
N ALA A 34 19.25 -9.39 -7.61
CA ALA A 34 18.80 -9.61 -6.24
C ALA A 34 19.58 -8.75 -5.24
N GLY A 35 18.87 -8.04 -4.36
CA GLY A 35 19.42 -7.12 -3.37
C GLY A 35 19.85 -5.74 -3.92
N GLU A 36 19.65 -5.47 -5.19
CA GLU A 36 19.99 -4.18 -5.79
C GLU A 36 19.00 -3.09 -5.34
N VAL A 37 19.52 -1.93 -4.92
CA VAL A 37 18.70 -0.76 -4.59
C VAL A 37 18.30 -0.07 -5.90
N ILE A 38 17.02 -0.09 -6.22
CA ILE A 38 16.45 0.52 -7.43
C ILE A 38 16.26 2.03 -7.22
N LEU A 39 15.70 2.40 -6.07
CA LEU A 39 15.50 3.79 -5.65
C LEU A 39 15.81 3.90 -4.16
N ASP A 40 16.48 4.98 -3.79
CA ASP A 40 16.75 5.28 -2.38
C ASP A 40 15.95 6.51 -1.92
N VAL A 41 15.75 6.62 -0.61
CA VAL A 41 15.07 7.77 -0.01
C VAL A 41 15.75 9.06 -0.41
N GLY A 42 14.97 10.00 -0.87
CA GLY A 42 15.45 11.32 -1.27
C GLY A 42 15.96 11.44 -2.69
N THR A 43 16.13 10.33 -3.42
CA THR A 43 16.48 10.40 -4.85
C THR A 43 15.30 10.91 -5.68
N ALA A 44 15.61 11.58 -6.79
CA ALA A 44 14.63 12.01 -7.77
C ALA A 44 14.42 10.88 -8.79
N PRO A 45 13.25 10.21 -8.80
CA PRO A 45 12.97 9.19 -9.80
C PRO A 45 12.89 9.81 -11.19
N THR A 46 13.48 9.14 -12.17
CA THR A 46 13.45 9.55 -13.58
C THR A 46 12.47 8.74 -14.43
N HIS A 47 12.03 7.60 -13.89
CA HIS A 47 11.15 6.66 -14.58
C HIS A 47 10.09 6.11 -13.62
N LEU A 48 8.92 5.76 -14.17
CA LEU A 48 7.97 4.86 -13.55
C LEU A 48 8.37 3.44 -13.90
N PHE A 49 8.42 2.55 -12.92
CA PHE A 49 8.74 1.15 -13.12
C PHE A 49 7.49 0.28 -13.04
N VAL A 50 7.39 -0.71 -13.94
CA VAL A 50 6.34 -1.74 -13.93
C VAL A 50 7.01 -3.12 -13.95
N VAL A 51 6.76 -3.93 -12.94
CA VAL A 51 7.42 -5.23 -12.80
C VAL A 51 6.92 -6.18 -13.88
N ILE A 52 7.85 -6.82 -14.61
CA ILE A 52 7.58 -7.90 -15.57
C ILE A 52 7.72 -9.25 -14.87
N LYS A 53 8.80 -9.40 -14.09
CA LYS A 53 9.15 -10.62 -13.38
C LYS A 53 9.94 -10.29 -12.12
N GLY A 54 9.77 -11.10 -11.09
CA GLY A 54 10.40 -10.92 -9.79
C GLY A 54 9.55 -10.05 -8.85
N TYR A 55 10.14 -9.69 -7.71
CA TYR A 55 9.48 -8.89 -6.68
C TYR A 55 10.38 -7.75 -6.22
N VAL A 56 9.78 -6.61 -5.96
CA VAL A 56 10.43 -5.42 -5.41
C VAL A 56 9.87 -5.13 -4.03
N ALA A 57 10.72 -5.03 -3.03
CA ALA A 57 10.37 -4.65 -1.66
C ALA A 57 10.50 -3.14 -1.48
N GLN A 58 9.49 -2.51 -0.89
CA GLN A 58 9.51 -1.12 -0.43
C GLN A 58 9.79 -1.07 1.05
N PHE A 59 10.70 -0.19 1.45
CA PHE A 59 11.05 0.04 2.85
C PHE A 59 10.80 1.49 3.25
N ASP A 60 10.17 1.67 4.42
CA ASP A 60 10.05 2.94 5.13
C ASP A 60 10.94 2.86 6.38
N GLY A 61 12.13 3.46 6.31
CA GLY A 61 13.19 3.20 7.27
C GLY A 61 13.72 1.77 7.15
N GLU A 62 13.67 1.01 8.25
CA GLU A 62 14.09 -0.40 8.28
C GLU A 62 12.91 -1.36 8.07
N GLU A 63 11.69 -0.86 8.02
CA GLU A 63 10.48 -1.68 7.96
C GLU A 63 10.01 -1.87 6.51
N GLN A 64 9.73 -3.12 6.13
CA GLN A 64 9.15 -3.42 4.83
C GLN A 64 7.68 -3.00 4.80
N ALA A 65 7.37 -1.98 4.01
CA ALA A 65 6.04 -1.39 3.89
C ALA A 65 5.16 -2.08 2.86
N ALA A 66 5.75 -2.50 1.72
CA ALA A 66 5.01 -3.14 0.64
C ALA A 66 5.90 -4.06 -0.20
N THR A 67 5.27 -4.88 -1.04
CA THR A 67 5.92 -5.70 -2.08
C THR A 67 5.18 -5.51 -3.39
N TYR A 68 5.92 -5.38 -4.47
CA TYR A 68 5.44 -5.20 -5.84
C TYR A 68 5.83 -6.41 -6.68
N GLY A 69 4.86 -7.05 -7.30
CA GLY A 69 5.06 -8.21 -8.19
C GLY A 69 4.70 -7.89 -9.64
N PRO A 70 4.63 -8.92 -10.51
CA PRO A 70 4.31 -8.73 -11.93
C PRO A 70 3.04 -7.91 -12.15
N ASP A 71 3.11 -7.02 -13.14
CA ASP A 71 2.10 -6.01 -13.50
C ASP A 71 1.91 -4.87 -12.49
N ASP A 72 2.59 -4.89 -11.35
CA ASP A 72 2.58 -3.78 -10.41
C ASP A 72 3.51 -2.65 -10.85
N CYS A 73 3.07 -1.40 -10.69
CA CYS A 73 3.93 -0.23 -10.79
C CYS A 73 4.31 0.31 -9.40
N PHE A 74 5.50 0.89 -9.29
CA PHE A 74 5.97 1.44 -8.03
C PHE A 74 6.60 2.83 -8.18
N ASP A 75 6.60 3.57 -7.07
CA ASP A 75 7.09 4.94 -6.90
C ASP A 75 6.47 6.00 -7.84
N GLY A 76 5.25 5.77 -8.33
CA GLY A 76 4.54 6.77 -9.13
C GLY A 76 4.34 8.09 -8.39
N ARG A 77 4.13 8.06 -7.07
CA ARG A 77 4.03 9.26 -6.24
C ARG A 77 5.36 9.99 -6.13
N GLY A 78 6.46 9.28 -5.89
CA GLY A 78 7.80 9.85 -5.82
C GLY A 78 8.21 10.48 -7.14
N LEU A 79 7.84 9.84 -8.26
CA LEU A 79 8.08 10.36 -9.60
C LEU A 79 7.43 11.72 -9.80
N VAL A 80 6.13 11.86 -9.48
CA VAL A 80 5.39 13.12 -9.64
C VAL A 80 5.83 14.18 -8.62
N ALA A 81 6.16 13.77 -7.39
CA ALA A 81 6.67 14.65 -6.35
C ALA A 81 8.13 15.09 -6.59
N GLY A 82 8.84 14.46 -7.54
CA GLY A 82 10.25 14.69 -7.82
C GLY A 82 11.19 14.14 -6.76
N LYS A 83 10.70 13.31 -5.84
CA LYS A 83 11.49 12.74 -4.74
C LYS A 83 10.86 11.47 -4.20
N SER A 84 11.63 10.38 -4.13
CA SER A 84 11.19 9.16 -3.46
C SER A 84 11.17 9.32 -1.94
N SER A 85 10.08 8.91 -1.31
CA SER A 85 9.94 8.90 0.16
C SER A 85 10.36 7.56 0.78
N SER A 86 10.52 6.52 -0.02
CA SER A 86 10.81 5.16 0.40
C SER A 86 12.02 4.61 -0.35
N ARG A 87 12.60 3.55 0.18
CA ARG A 87 13.64 2.78 -0.49
C ARG A 87 13.03 1.57 -1.17
N PHE A 88 13.38 1.32 -2.44
CA PHE A 88 12.94 0.17 -3.21
C PHE A 88 14.13 -0.72 -3.52
N VAL A 89 14.00 -2.01 -3.22
CA VAL A 89 15.04 -3.02 -3.38
C VAL A 89 14.50 -4.21 -4.15
N ALA A 90 15.26 -4.72 -5.09
CA ALA A 90 14.94 -5.97 -5.78
C ALA A 90 15.09 -7.15 -4.79
N ASP A 91 13.99 -7.82 -4.44
CA ASP A 91 14.00 -8.95 -3.49
C ASP A 91 14.64 -10.20 -4.11
N GLU A 92 14.52 -10.34 -5.41
CA GLU A 92 15.17 -11.34 -6.25
C GLU A 92 15.64 -10.70 -7.57
N GLU A 93 15.99 -11.48 -8.59
CA GLU A 93 16.24 -10.93 -9.94
C GLU A 93 14.95 -10.35 -10.53
N VAL A 94 14.95 -9.04 -10.81
CA VAL A 94 13.80 -8.31 -11.32
C VAL A 94 14.02 -7.89 -12.75
N LEU A 95 13.02 -8.15 -13.59
CA LEU A 95 12.88 -7.53 -14.90
C LEU A 95 11.70 -6.57 -14.84
N ALA A 96 11.91 -5.34 -15.25
CA ALA A 96 10.87 -4.30 -15.22
C ALA A 96 10.82 -3.50 -16.52
N TYR A 97 9.65 -2.98 -16.84
CA TYR A 97 9.54 -1.87 -17.77
C TYR A 97 9.90 -0.57 -17.04
N GLU A 98 10.58 0.33 -17.75
CA GLU A 98 10.78 1.70 -17.31
C GLU A 98 10.13 2.67 -18.30
N LEU A 99 9.32 3.59 -17.79
CA LEU A 99 8.63 4.62 -18.57
C LEU A 99 9.11 5.98 -18.11
N ALA A 100 9.70 6.76 -19.01
CA ALA A 100 10.29 8.05 -18.68
C ALA A 100 9.28 9.02 -18.05
N HIS A 101 9.73 9.81 -17.06
CA HIS A 101 8.95 10.80 -16.33
C HIS A 101 8.12 11.72 -17.24
N GLN A 102 8.70 12.18 -18.35
CA GLN A 102 7.99 13.03 -19.29
C GLN A 102 6.76 12.33 -19.89
N ALA A 103 6.90 11.07 -20.31
CA ALA A 103 5.79 10.30 -20.87
C ALA A 103 4.69 10.05 -19.83
N VAL A 104 5.05 9.82 -18.56
CA VAL A 104 4.08 9.69 -17.47
C VAL A 104 3.32 10.99 -17.24
N ASN A 105 4.01 12.14 -17.24
CA ASN A 105 3.37 13.45 -17.09
C ASN A 105 2.42 13.75 -18.26
N ASP A 106 2.81 13.42 -19.48
CA ASP A 106 1.97 13.60 -20.66
C ASP A 106 0.69 12.73 -20.57
N LEU A 107 0.82 11.50 -20.05
CA LEU A 107 -0.33 10.61 -19.78
C LEU A 107 -1.24 11.17 -18.71
N ILE A 108 -0.70 11.64 -17.56
CA ILE A 108 -1.48 12.24 -16.48
C ILE A 108 -2.23 13.48 -16.96
N ALA A 109 -1.58 14.31 -17.79
CA ALA A 109 -2.19 15.53 -18.32
C ALA A 109 -3.31 15.23 -19.33
N ALA A 110 -3.17 14.14 -20.12
CA ALA A 110 -4.14 13.73 -21.13
C ALA A 110 -5.30 12.91 -20.55
N ASN A 111 -5.05 12.15 -19.48
CA ASN A 111 -5.98 11.17 -18.91
C ASN A 111 -6.01 11.26 -17.37
N ALA A 112 -7.06 11.93 -16.86
CA ALA A 112 -7.23 12.14 -15.43
C ALA A 112 -7.46 10.83 -14.67
N ASP A 113 -8.11 9.83 -15.31
CA ASP A 113 -8.36 8.51 -14.68
C ASP A 113 -7.04 7.74 -14.49
N PHE A 114 -6.13 7.80 -15.48
CA PHE A 114 -4.78 7.23 -15.32
C PHE A 114 -4.05 7.85 -14.13
N GLY A 115 -4.06 9.19 -14.02
CA GLY A 115 -3.45 9.88 -12.88
C GLY A 115 -4.08 9.48 -11.54
N ALA A 116 -5.42 9.44 -11.46
CA ALA A 116 -6.13 9.04 -10.26
C ALA A 116 -5.83 7.59 -9.86
N LEU A 117 -5.80 6.66 -10.82
CA LEU A 117 -5.48 5.25 -10.58
C LEU A 117 -4.02 5.05 -10.16
N LEU A 118 -3.08 5.74 -10.81
CA LEU A 118 -1.66 5.69 -10.44
C LEU A 118 -1.42 6.07 -8.97
N PHE A 119 -2.20 7.02 -8.45
CA PHE A 119 -2.12 7.41 -7.04
C PHE A 119 -2.94 6.52 -6.10
N SER A 120 -4.09 5.98 -6.54
CA SER A 120 -4.98 5.16 -5.72
C SER A 120 -4.43 3.76 -5.46
N ASP A 121 -3.78 3.17 -6.45
CA ASP A 121 -3.22 1.82 -6.36
C ASP A 121 -2.17 1.72 -5.24
N LEU A 122 -1.40 2.78 -5.05
CA LEU A 122 -0.47 2.89 -3.92
C LEU A 122 -1.20 2.93 -2.58
N GLY A 123 -2.34 3.63 -2.49
CA GLY A 123 -3.16 3.69 -1.28
C GLY A 123 -3.75 2.32 -0.90
N ALA A 124 -4.19 1.54 -1.88
CA ALA A 124 -4.72 0.20 -1.66
C ALA A 124 -3.64 -0.78 -1.16
N LYS A 125 -2.43 -0.72 -1.71
CA LYS A 125 -1.30 -1.57 -1.28
C LYS A 125 -0.81 -1.23 0.12
N LEU A 126 -0.71 0.05 0.47
CA LEU A 126 -0.38 0.48 1.84
C LEU A 126 -1.45 0.05 2.84
N SER A 127 -2.73 0.12 2.46
CA SER A 127 -3.83 -0.37 3.29
C SER A 127 -3.79 -1.89 3.47
N ALA A 128 -3.45 -2.66 2.43
CA ALA A 128 -3.29 -4.11 2.51
C ALA A 128 -2.09 -4.52 3.38
N ALA A 129 -0.99 -3.77 3.34
CA ALA A 129 0.16 -3.97 4.22
C ALA A 129 -0.21 -3.67 5.69
N GLY A 130 -0.94 -2.58 5.94
CA GLY A 130 -1.46 -2.24 7.27
C GLY A 130 -2.42 -3.30 7.82
N GLN A 131 -3.28 -3.87 6.97
CA GLN A 131 -4.19 -4.97 7.37
C GLN A 131 -3.44 -6.28 7.66
N ARG A 132 -2.38 -6.59 6.92
CA ARG A 132 -1.52 -7.75 7.22
C ARG A 132 -0.77 -7.59 8.54
N ARG A 133 -0.32 -6.38 8.88
CA ARG A 133 0.29 -6.08 10.18
C ARG A 133 -0.70 -6.29 11.33
N SER A 134 -1.91 -5.72 11.22
CA SER A 134 -2.95 -5.92 12.22
C SER A 134 -3.37 -7.39 12.36
N SER A 135 -3.39 -8.15 11.26
CA SER A 135 -3.67 -9.59 11.30
C SER A 135 -2.52 -10.39 11.94
N GLY A 136 -1.26 -10.00 11.71
CA GLY A 136 -0.10 -10.61 12.36
C GLY A 136 -0.05 -10.32 13.86
N GLU A 137 -0.35 -9.10 14.26
CA GLU A 137 -0.47 -8.72 15.68
C GLU A 137 -1.66 -9.41 16.35
N LEU A 138 -2.81 -9.54 15.66
CA LEU A 138 -3.95 -10.29 16.15
C LEU A 138 -3.67 -11.80 16.25
N GLN A 139 -2.87 -12.37 15.34
CA GLN A 139 -2.41 -13.77 15.47
C GLN A 139 -1.42 -13.94 16.64
N ALA A 140 -0.54 -12.99 16.85
CA ALA A 140 0.36 -13.01 18.02
C ALA A 140 -0.42 -12.85 19.33
N LEU A 141 -1.46 -12.03 19.36
CA LEU A 141 -2.37 -11.89 20.51
C LEU A 141 -3.22 -13.15 20.72
N ASN A 142 -3.61 -13.87 19.66
CA ASN A 142 -4.33 -15.14 19.79
C ASN A 142 -3.45 -16.29 20.34
N LEU A 143 -2.12 -16.18 20.22
CA LEU A 143 -1.17 -17.11 20.85
C LEU A 143 -0.82 -16.72 22.29
N ALA A 144 -1.04 -15.46 22.66
CA ALA A 144 -0.95 -15.05 24.05
C ALA A 144 -2.19 -15.57 24.78
N ARG A 145 -2.02 -16.51 25.73
CA ARG A 145 -3.08 -16.88 26.66
C ARG A 145 -3.55 -15.61 27.35
N VAL A 146 -4.83 -15.29 27.22
CA VAL A 146 -5.49 -14.26 28.01
C VAL A 146 -5.51 -14.81 29.45
N ASP A 147 -4.61 -14.33 30.28
CA ASP A 147 -4.62 -14.69 31.70
C ASP A 147 -5.88 -14.13 32.36
N GLU A 148 -6.46 -14.85 33.28
CA GLU A 148 -7.64 -14.44 34.06
C GLU A 148 -7.48 -13.04 34.69
N ALA A 149 -6.23 -12.58 34.88
CA ALA A 149 -5.91 -11.25 35.38
C ALA A 149 -6.42 -10.09 34.49
N PHE A 150 -6.68 -10.36 33.21
CA PHE A 150 -7.19 -9.37 32.27
C PHE A 150 -8.70 -9.50 32.01
N VAL A 151 -9.32 -10.59 32.49
CA VAL A 151 -10.76 -10.79 32.36
C VAL A 151 -11.45 -10.13 33.56
N ARG A 152 -12.09 -8.99 33.33
CA ARG A 152 -12.98 -8.38 34.32
C ARG A 152 -14.41 -8.76 34.00
N ALA A 153 -15.18 -9.06 35.04
CA ALA A 153 -16.62 -9.26 34.91
C ALA A 153 -17.26 -8.01 34.30
N ALA A 154 -18.06 -8.19 33.24
CA ALA A 154 -18.78 -7.08 32.66
C ALA A 154 -19.86 -6.59 33.63
N HIS A 155 -19.91 -5.28 33.88
CA HIS A 155 -21.03 -4.69 34.62
C HIS A 155 -22.24 -4.62 33.72
N MET A 156 -23.31 -5.27 34.14
CA MET A 156 -24.58 -5.28 33.41
C MET A 156 -25.57 -4.34 34.07
N VAL A 157 -26.28 -3.60 33.27
CA VAL A 157 -27.37 -2.73 33.72
C VAL A 157 -28.64 -3.08 32.93
N ASP A 158 -29.80 -2.95 33.56
CA ASP A 158 -31.08 -3.11 32.88
C ASP A 158 -31.32 -1.95 31.90
N ALA A 159 -31.95 -2.24 30.76
CA ALA A 159 -32.28 -1.23 29.76
C ALA A 159 -33.19 -0.11 30.31
N ALA A 160 -33.90 -0.36 31.40
CA ALA A 160 -34.75 0.64 32.08
C ALA A 160 -33.97 1.45 33.16
N THR A 161 -32.67 1.18 33.36
CA THR A 161 -31.88 1.92 34.36
C THR A 161 -31.70 3.37 33.96
N ASP A 162 -31.96 4.30 34.87
CA ASP A 162 -31.79 5.71 34.62
C ASP A 162 -30.32 6.11 34.41
N ILE A 163 -30.10 7.15 33.62
CA ILE A 163 -28.76 7.56 33.18
C ILE A 163 -27.86 7.97 34.37
N VAL A 164 -28.42 8.51 35.45
CA VAL A 164 -27.63 8.90 36.64
C VAL A 164 -27.08 7.69 37.36
N SER A 165 -27.87 6.62 37.44
CA SER A 165 -27.45 5.33 37.99
C SER A 165 -26.38 4.68 37.14
N VAL A 166 -26.49 4.73 35.80
CA VAL A 166 -25.44 4.25 34.87
C VAL A 166 -24.15 5.04 35.07
N VAL A 167 -24.19 6.35 35.17
CA VAL A 167 -22.98 7.18 35.43
C VAL A 167 -22.31 6.82 36.74
N LYS A 168 -23.09 6.53 37.80
CA LYS A 168 -22.55 6.07 39.08
C LYS A 168 -21.79 4.74 38.94
N VAL A 169 -22.24 3.82 38.13
CA VAL A 169 -21.54 2.56 37.85
C VAL A 169 -20.17 2.85 37.21
N PHE A 170 -20.10 3.72 36.21
CA PHE A 170 -18.82 4.13 35.61
C PHE A 170 -17.86 4.74 36.63
N GLN A 171 -18.34 5.57 37.53
CA GLN A 171 -17.49 6.23 38.52
C GLN A 171 -17.05 5.29 39.65
N HIS A 172 -17.97 4.46 40.14
CA HIS A 172 -17.69 3.59 41.29
C HIS A 172 -16.81 2.40 40.92
N GLU A 173 -17.13 1.77 39.77
CA GLU A 173 -16.42 0.57 39.29
C GLU A 173 -15.21 0.89 38.39
N ARG A 174 -14.95 2.18 38.11
CA ARG A 174 -13.85 2.64 37.25
C ARG A 174 -13.82 1.89 35.91
N THR A 175 -14.99 1.55 35.39
CA THR A 175 -15.12 0.87 34.09
C THR A 175 -15.35 1.89 32.98
N THR A 176 -14.93 1.52 31.77
CA THR A 176 -15.17 2.31 30.56
C THR A 176 -16.32 1.75 29.71
N ASN A 177 -16.81 0.56 30.07
CA ASN A 177 -17.84 -0.15 29.34
C ASN A 177 -18.88 -0.76 30.29
N VAL A 178 -20.15 -0.66 29.93
CA VAL A 178 -21.27 -1.31 30.63
C VAL A 178 -22.11 -2.02 29.57
N LEU A 179 -22.54 -3.25 29.85
CA LEU A 179 -23.45 -3.98 28.98
C LEU A 179 -24.90 -3.71 29.42
N VAL A 180 -25.78 -3.50 28.47
CA VAL A 180 -27.22 -3.35 28.70
C VAL A 180 -27.91 -4.69 28.40
N GLN A 181 -28.71 -5.14 29.34
CA GLN A 181 -29.51 -6.37 29.21
C GLN A 181 -30.97 -6.04 28.93
#